data_d18032bad9bf2bf5b986d45c2f78b57f
#
_entry.id   d18032bad9bf2bf5b986d45c2f78b57f
#
_cell.length_a   1.000
_cell.length_b   1.000
_cell.length_c   1.000
_cell.angle_alpha   90.00
_cell.angle_beta   90.00
_cell.angle_gamma   90.00
#
_symmetry.space_group_name_H-M   'P 1'
#
loop_
_entity.id
_entity.type
_entity.pdbx_description
1 polymer ?
#
loop_
_entity_poly.entity_id
_entity_poly.type
_entity_poly.pdbx_seq_one_letter_code
_entity_poly.pdbx_strand_id
1 'polypeptide(L)'
;MITANMVKELREQTGAGMLDCKKALTETNGNMEEAVTWLREKGISKAAKKQTRIAAEGLALAKVEGNKAVIVEVNSETDFVAKNPEFIGLVNDIATAILGSNVSTVEEANKLEVNGTSIENMIVDKTATIGEKLSFRRFELVEKQDNQVFGTYSHMGGKIVTLAVLEGTDTEVAKDVAMQIAAMRPLYLDKDSVPSERVEKERAILTEQAENEGLDANKLPMIVNGRLNKFYEEVCLLDQGFVKENKMKVSKYVESKNMKVLSFVRYEVGEGMEKREENFADEVAKQING
;
A
#
# COMPACT_ATOMS: atom_id res chain seq x y z
N MET A 1 -3.02 -35.66 -31.16
CA MET A 1 -4.13 -35.81 -30.18
C MET A 1 -3.67 -35.18 -28.84
N ILE A 2 -4.45 -34.26 -28.29
CA ILE A 2 -4.07 -33.58 -27.04
C ILE A 2 -4.25 -34.55 -25.86
N THR A 3 -3.20 -34.74 -25.07
CA THR A 3 -3.20 -35.64 -23.92
C THR A 3 -3.39 -34.86 -22.61
N ALA A 4 -3.86 -35.56 -21.57
CA ALA A 4 -3.98 -34.98 -20.23
C ALA A 4 -2.62 -34.50 -19.67
N ASN A 5 -1.52 -35.19 -20.03
CA ASN A 5 -0.16 -34.81 -19.63
C ASN A 5 0.26 -33.47 -20.27
N MET A 6 -0.02 -33.24 -21.54
CA MET A 6 0.27 -31.95 -22.20
C MET A 6 -0.48 -30.80 -21.52
N VAL A 7 -1.75 -31.01 -21.16
CA VAL A 7 -2.55 -30.01 -20.45
C VAL A 7 -1.96 -29.72 -19.07
N LYS A 8 -1.51 -30.76 -18.37
CA LYS A 8 -0.87 -30.63 -17.05
C LYS A 8 0.46 -29.85 -17.16
N GLU A 9 1.30 -30.23 -18.10
CA GLU A 9 2.60 -29.57 -18.37
C GLU A 9 2.43 -28.09 -18.72
N LEU A 10 1.50 -27.76 -19.64
CA LEU A 10 1.21 -26.38 -19.99
C LEU A 10 0.68 -25.57 -18.81
N ARG A 11 -0.13 -26.20 -17.94
CA ARG A 11 -0.61 -25.57 -16.71
C ARG A 11 0.51 -25.32 -15.70
N GLU A 12 1.42 -26.27 -15.51
CA GLU A 12 2.58 -26.11 -14.62
C GLU A 12 3.51 -25.00 -15.12
N GLN A 13 3.66 -24.87 -16.44
CA GLN A 13 4.49 -23.84 -17.06
C GLN A 13 3.86 -22.44 -17.02
N THR A 14 2.54 -22.32 -17.16
CA THR A 14 1.87 -21.02 -17.38
C THR A 14 1.01 -20.56 -16.20
N GLY A 15 0.69 -21.44 -15.25
CA GLY A 15 -0.28 -21.17 -14.19
C GLY A 15 -1.72 -20.99 -14.66
N ALA A 16 -2.00 -21.13 -15.95
CA ALA A 16 -3.34 -20.96 -16.54
C ALA A 16 -4.31 -22.07 -16.09
N GLY A 17 -5.61 -21.80 -16.15
CA GLY A 17 -6.65 -22.76 -15.82
C GLY A 17 -6.62 -23.99 -16.76
N MET A 18 -6.97 -25.18 -16.23
CA MET A 18 -6.94 -26.44 -17.00
C MET A 18 -7.76 -26.37 -18.31
N LEU A 19 -8.92 -25.71 -18.29
CA LEU A 19 -9.76 -25.54 -19.48
C LEU A 19 -9.14 -24.59 -20.50
N ASP A 20 -8.48 -23.53 -20.05
CA ASP A 20 -7.76 -22.59 -20.92
C ASP A 20 -6.55 -23.29 -21.57
N CYS A 21 -5.78 -24.07 -20.80
CA CYS A 21 -4.66 -24.85 -21.33
C CYS A 21 -5.13 -25.88 -22.39
N LYS A 22 -6.22 -26.60 -22.10
CA LYS A 22 -6.80 -27.54 -23.08
C LYS A 22 -7.22 -26.82 -24.34
N LYS A 23 -7.87 -25.66 -24.21
CA LYS A 23 -8.31 -24.84 -25.34
C LYS A 23 -7.12 -24.32 -26.16
N ALA A 24 -6.09 -23.79 -25.49
CA ALA A 24 -4.87 -23.33 -26.15
C ALA A 24 -4.23 -24.43 -26.99
N LEU A 25 -4.02 -25.62 -26.39
CA LEU A 25 -3.48 -26.77 -27.11
C LEU A 25 -4.36 -27.21 -28.28
N THR A 26 -5.69 -27.08 -28.16
CA THR A 26 -6.60 -27.38 -29.28
C THR A 26 -6.41 -26.41 -30.43
N GLU A 27 -6.38 -25.12 -30.13
CA GLU A 27 -6.23 -24.05 -31.14
C GLU A 27 -4.85 -24.09 -31.83
N THR A 28 -3.83 -24.60 -31.15
CA THR A 28 -2.45 -24.69 -31.66
C THR A 28 -2.05 -26.11 -32.10
N ASN A 29 -3.04 -27.00 -32.28
CA ASN A 29 -2.83 -28.39 -32.70
C ASN A 29 -1.80 -29.17 -31.86
N GLY A 30 -1.70 -28.84 -30.58
CA GLY A 30 -0.78 -29.46 -29.61
C GLY A 30 0.63 -28.87 -29.57
N ASN A 31 0.89 -27.76 -30.26
CA ASN A 31 2.16 -27.05 -30.18
C ASN A 31 2.24 -26.29 -28.83
N MET A 32 3.17 -26.70 -27.97
CA MET A 32 3.32 -26.13 -26.62
C MET A 32 3.75 -24.65 -26.65
N GLU A 33 4.71 -24.28 -27.49
CA GLU A 33 5.21 -22.90 -27.58
C GLU A 33 4.14 -21.94 -28.10
N GLU A 34 3.41 -22.36 -29.16
CA GLU A 34 2.29 -21.59 -29.68
C GLU A 34 1.15 -21.51 -28.65
N ALA A 35 0.91 -22.57 -27.87
CA ALA A 35 -0.10 -22.58 -26.82
C ALA A 35 0.24 -21.60 -25.67
N VAL A 36 1.51 -21.47 -25.28
CA VAL A 36 1.99 -20.45 -24.34
C VAL A 36 1.71 -19.05 -24.88
N THR A 37 2.08 -18.79 -26.13
CA THR A 37 1.84 -17.51 -26.81
C THR A 37 0.35 -17.19 -26.88
N TRP A 38 -0.47 -18.17 -27.30
CA TRP A 38 -1.93 -18.03 -27.36
C TRP A 38 -2.54 -17.71 -25.99
N LEU A 39 -2.08 -18.40 -24.93
CA LEU A 39 -2.53 -18.11 -23.55
C LEU A 39 -2.18 -16.69 -23.12
N ARG A 40 -0.97 -16.22 -23.46
CA ARG A 40 -0.52 -14.86 -23.17
C ARG A 40 -1.39 -13.82 -23.86
N GLU A 41 -1.65 -13.96 -25.17
CA GLU A 41 -2.52 -13.07 -25.93
C GLU A 41 -3.94 -13.04 -25.37
N LYS A 42 -4.49 -14.20 -25.01
CA LYS A 42 -5.82 -14.29 -24.35
C LYS A 42 -5.80 -13.71 -22.94
N GLY A 43 -4.69 -13.85 -22.22
CA GLY A 43 -4.47 -13.24 -20.92
C GLY A 43 -4.53 -11.72 -20.98
N ILE A 44 -3.84 -11.10 -21.93
CA ILE A 44 -3.89 -9.66 -22.20
C ILE A 44 -5.34 -9.22 -22.46
N SER A 45 -6.08 -9.93 -23.30
CA SER A 45 -7.49 -9.61 -23.58
C SER A 45 -8.40 -9.76 -22.35
N LYS A 46 -8.18 -10.77 -21.51
CA LYS A 46 -8.91 -10.96 -20.26
C LYS A 46 -8.58 -9.87 -19.24
N ALA A 47 -7.31 -9.50 -19.11
CA ALA A 47 -6.86 -8.42 -18.21
C ALA A 47 -7.45 -7.07 -18.63
N ALA A 48 -7.43 -6.75 -19.93
CA ALA A 48 -8.00 -5.52 -20.47
C ALA A 48 -9.49 -5.36 -20.11
N LYS A 49 -10.28 -6.44 -20.19
CA LYS A 49 -11.70 -6.42 -19.81
C LYS A 49 -11.96 -6.15 -18.30
N LYS A 50 -10.94 -6.30 -17.46
CA LYS A 50 -11.03 -6.08 -16.02
C LYS A 50 -10.58 -4.70 -15.58
N GLN A 51 -9.98 -3.90 -16.48
CA GLN A 51 -9.41 -2.60 -16.14
C GLN A 51 -10.39 -1.62 -15.51
N THR A 52 -11.68 -1.73 -15.81
CA THR A 52 -12.74 -0.86 -15.26
C THR A 52 -13.27 -1.31 -13.92
N ARG A 53 -12.83 -2.47 -13.39
CA ARG A 53 -13.32 -2.98 -12.11
C ARG A 53 -12.67 -2.22 -10.94
N ILE A 54 -13.38 -2.12 -9.83
CA ILE A 54 -12.87 -1.57 -8.58
C ILE A 54 -11.94 -2.62 -7.93
N ALA A 55 -10.71 -2.21 -7.63
CA ALA A 55 -9.71 -3.03 -6.96
C ALA A 55 -9.15 -2.22 -5.78
N ALA A 56 -9.90 -2.18 -4.67
CA ALA A 56 -9.58 -1.39 -3.47
C ALA A 56 -9.03 -2.25 -2.31
N GLU A 57 -9.00 -3.58 -2.48
CA GLU A 57 -8.29 -4.50 -1.60
C GLU A 57 -6.85 -4.70 -2.11
N GLY A 58 -6.06 -5.54 -1.48
CA GLY A 58 -4.67 -5.81 -1.89
C GLY A 58 -3.70 -5.91 -0.74
N LEU A 59 -2.43 -5.65 -1.03
CA LEU A 59 -1.32 -5.75 -0.11
C LEU A 59 -0.40 -4.54 -0.23
N ALA A 60 -0.05 -3.95 0.90
CA ALA A 60 1.11 -3.09 1.02
C ALA A 60 2.28 -3.87 1.64
N LEU A 61 3.51 -3.54 1.23
CA LEU A 61 4.72 -4.19 1.68
C LEU A 61 5.84 -3.15 1.83
N ALA A 62 6.59 -3.21 2.93
CA ALA A 62 7.86 -2.52 3.07
C ALA A 62 9.01 -3.53 3.04
N LYS A 63 10.06 -3.23 2.29
CA LYS A 63 11.28 -4.04 2.18
C LYS A 63 12.49 -3.16 2.37
N VAL A 64 13.47 -3.66 3.12
CA VAL A 64 14.71 -2.94 3.45
C VAL A 64 15.90 -3.76 2.99
N GLU A 65 16.85 -3.12 2.32
CA GLU A 65 18.13 -3.70 1.95
C GLU A 65 19.25 -2.65 2.05
N GLY A 66 20.17 -2.84 2.99
CA GLY A 66 21.23 -1.87 3.25
C GLY A 66 20.71 -0.48 3.61
N ASN A 67 21.07 0.51 2.81
CA ASN A 67 20.66 1.91 3.00
C ASN A 67 19.44 2.30 2.14
N LYS A 68 18.79 1.34 1.49
CA LYS A 68 17.55 1.55 0.73
C LYS A 68 16.38 0.82 1.38
N ALA A 69 15.23 1.44 1.32
CA ALA A 69 13.96 0.83 1.67
C ALA A 69 12.90 1.21 0.63
N VAL A 70 12.00 0.29 0.36
CA VAL A 70 10.84 0.55 -0.49
C VAL A 70 9.56 0.21 0.27
N ILE A 71 8.54 1.02 0.08
CA ILE A 71 7.17 0.69 0.43
C ILE A 71 6.34 0.67 -0.85
N VAL A 72 5.57 -0.39 -1.07
CA VAL A 72 4.76 -0.58 -2.28
C VAL A 72 3.32 -0.90 -1.91
N GLU A 73 2.38 -0.57 -2.80
CA GLU A 73 0.99 -1.00 -2.73
C GLU A 73 0.56 -1.58 -4.07
N VAL A 74 0.09 -2.84 -4.03
CA VAL A 74 -0.53 -3.52 -5.16
C VAL A 74 -1.94 -3.90 -4.78
N ASN A 75 -2.91 -3.50 -5.61
CA ASN A 75 -4.32 -3.71 -5.32
C ASN A 75 -4.89 -4.94 -6.04
N SER A 76 -5.94 -5.51 -5.45
CA SER A 76 -6.78 -6.60 -5.96
C SER A 76 -8.26 -6.28 -5.73
N GLU A 77 -9.17 -7.07 -6.34
CA GLU A 77 -10.61 -6.88 -6.14
C GLU A 77 -11.07 -7.37 -4.75
N THR A 78 -10.44 -8.44 -4.22
CA THR A 78 -10.82 -9.06 -2.94
C THR A 78 -9.65 -9.23 -1.99
N ASP A 79 -9.96 -9.35 -0.70
CA ASP A 79 -9.00 -9.65 0.36
C ASP A 79 -8.52 -11.12 0.32
N PHE A 80 -9.26 -12.01 -0.35
CA PHE A 80 -8.82 -13.39 -0.60
C PHE A 80 -7.58 -13.43 -1.47
N VAL A 81 -7.55 -12.64 -2.55
CA VAL A 81 -6.39 -12.54 -3.43
C VAL A 81 -5.21 -11.89 -2.69
N ALA A 82 -5.45 -10.92 -1.82
CA ALA A 82 -4.40 -10.32 -0.99
C ALA A 82 -3.65 -11.35 -0.12
N LYS A 83 -4.27 -12.48 0.20
CA LYS A 83 -3.69 -13.59 0.98
C LYS A 83 -3.14 -14.73 0.10
N ASN A 84 -3.32 -14.65 -1.21
CA ASN A 84 -2.85 -15.66 -2.15
C ASN A 84 -1.32 -15.64 -2.26
N PRO A 85 -0.61 -16.77 -2.09
CA PRO A 85 0.85 -16.84 -2.19
C PRO A 85 1.41 -16.32 -3.52
N GLU A 86 0.72 -16.54 -4.64
CA GLU A 86 1.15 -16.03 -5.95
C GLU A 86 1.08 -14.50 -6.03
N PHE A 87 0.05 -13.90 -5.43
CA PHE A 87 -0.08 -12.45 -5.35
C PHE A 87 0.97 -11.85 -4.40
N ILE A 88 1.18 -12.46 -3.23
CA ILE A 88 2.23 -12.05 -2.29
C ILE A 88 3.61 -12.14 -2.96
N GLY A 89 3.87 -13.20 -3.73
CA GLY A 89 5.09 -13.36 -4.52
C GLY A 89 5.28 -12.21 -5.51
N LEU A 90 4.25 -11.87 -6.28
CA LEU A 90 4.27 -10.73 -7.21
C LEU A 90 4.64 -9.41 -6.50
N VAL A 91 4.02 -9.12 -5.35
CA VAL A 91 4.30 -7.89 -4.58
C VAL A 91 5.76 -7.86 -4.10
N ASN A 92 6.28 -9.00 -3.64
CA ASN A 92 7.69 -9.14 -3.24
C ASN A 92 8.66 -8.94 -4.41
N ASP A 93 8.34 -9.49 -5.58
CA ASP A 93 9.17 -9.35 -6.79
C ASP A 93 9.22 -7.89 -7.24
N ILE A 94 8.08 -7.19 -7.24
CA ILE A 94 7.98 -5.76 -7.53
C ILE A 94 8.84 -4.95 -6.55
N ALA A 95 8.69 -5.18 -5.24
CA ALA A 95 9.46 -4.49 -4.22
C ALA A 95 10.98 -4.72 -4.39
N THR A 96 11.38 -5.95 -4.71
CA THR A 96 12.79 -6.31 -4.93
C THR A 96 13.36 -5.62 -6.17
N ALA A 97 12.62 -5.58 -7.27
CA ALA A 97 13.07 -4.93 -8.50
C ALA A 97 13.26 -3.41 -8.28
N ILE A 98 12.34 -2.77 -7.54
CA ILE A 98 12.43 -1.35 -7.23
C ILE A 98 13.64 -1.06 -6.34
N LEU A 99 13.90 -1.86 -5.30
CA LEU A 99 15.08 -1.71 -4.44
C LEU A 99 16.39 -1.77 -5.21
N GLY A 100 16.48 -2.61 -6.23
CA GLY A 100 17.64 -2.73 -7.12
C GLY A 100 17.77 -1.63 -8.17
N SER A 101 16.88 -0.64 -8.17
CA SER A 101 16.78 0.41 -9.17
C SER A 101 16.89 1.82 -8.57
N ASN A 102 16.72 2.84 -9.43
CA ASN A 102 16.63 4.25 -9.05
C ASN A 102 15.37 4.90 -9.67
N VAL A 103 14.32 4.11 -9.93
CA VAL A 103 13.07 4.62 -10.48
C VAL A 103 12.34 5.49 -9.46
N SER A 104 11.59 6.46 -9.96
CA SER A 104 10.87 7.43 -9.14
C SER A 104 9.36 7.45 -9.42
N THR A 105 8.94 6.85 -10.54
CA THR A 105 7.52 6.81 -10.95
C THR A 105 7.05 5.38 -11.19
N VAL A 106 5.74 5.17 -11.08
CA VAL A 106 5.11 3.86 -11.36
C VAL A 106 5.32 3.46 -12.83
N GLU A 107 5.31 4.43 -13.74
CA GLU A 107 5.55 4.23 -15.16
C GLU A 107 6.96 3.70 -15.45
N GLU A 108 7.96 4.21 -14.73
CA GLU A 108 9.34 3.71 -14.82
C GLU A 108 9.45 2.32 -14.19
N ALA A 109 8.87 2.14 -13.01
CA ALA A 109 8.89 0.87 -12.29
C ALA A 109 8.21 -0.26 -13.09
N ASN A 110 7.13 0.03 -13.80
CA ASN A 110 6.43 -0.93 -14.66
C ASN A 110 7.32 -1.50 -15.79
N LYS A 111 8.37 -0.79 -16.17
CA LYS A 111 9.34 -1.22 -17.20
C LYS A 111 10.51 -2.05 -16.65
N LEU A 112 10.67 -2.10 -15.33
CA LEU A 112 11.70 -2.95 -14.72
C LEU A 112 11.41 -4.42 -15.03
N GLU A 113 12.46 -5.17 -15.29
CA GLU A 113 12.36 -6.58 -15.62
C GLU A 113 12.72 -7.46 -14.42
N VAL A 114 11.90 -8.47 -14.20
CA VAL A 114 12.12 -9.56 -13.26
C VAL A 114 12.12 -10.86 -14.08
N ASN A 115 13.24 -11.56 -14.10
CA ASN A 115 13.42 -12.79 -14.88
C ASN A 115 13.04 -12.65 -16.36
N GLY A 116 13.34 -11.49 -16.98
CA GLY A 116 13.07 -11.22 -18.39
C GLY A 116 11.63 -10.81 -18.70
N THR A 117 10.81 -10.56 -17.69
CA THR A 117 9.43 -10.08 -17.85
C THR A 117 9.25 -8.73 -17.15
N SER A 118 8.69 -7.73 -17.81
CA SER A 118 8.43 -6.44 -17.18
C SER A 118 7.35 -6.56 -16.10
N ILE A 119 7.42 -5.70 -15.08
CA ILE A 119 6.43 -5.65 -14.00
C ILE A 119 5.03 -5.47 -14.57
N GLU A 120 4.85 -4.61 -15.59
CA GLU A 120 3.57 -4.43 -16.27
C GLU A 120 3.03 -5.76 -16.82
N ASN A 121 3.87 -6.52 -17.52
CA ASN A 121 3.49 -7.82 -18.06
C ASN A 121 3.22 -8.85 -16.97
N MET A 122 4.01 -8.85 -15.88
CA MET A 122 3.75 -9.72 -14.73
C MET A 122 2.37 -9.47 -14.12
N ILE A 123 1.95 -8.20 -14.01
CA ILE A 123 0.62 -7.83 -13.49
C ILE A 123 -0.47 -8.31 -14.45
N VAL A 124 -0.29 -8.15 -15.77
CA VAL A 124 -1.23 -8.64 -16.78
C VAL A 124 -1.37 -10.17 -16.71
N ASP A 125 -0.28 -10.90 -16.65
CA ASP A 125 -0.24 -12.35 -16.57
C ASP A 125 -0.91 -12.87 -15.29
N LYS A 126 -0.61 -12.24 -14.15
CA LYS A 126 -1.25 -12.58 -12.87
C LYS A 126 -2.74 -12.19 -12.82
N THR A 127 -3.13 -11.06 -13.44
CA THR A 127 -4.55 -10.71 -13.62
C THR A 127 -5.30 -11.78 -14.41
N ALA A 128 -4.67 -12.35 -15.43
CA ALA A 128 -5.27 -13.40 -16.24
C ALA A 128 -5.39 -14.74 -15.50
N THR A 129 -4.35 -15.13 -14.73
CA THR A 129 -4.29 -16.42 -14.01
C THR A 129 -5.10 -16.43 -12.73
N ILE A 130 -5.00 -15.38 -11.90
CA ILE A 130 -5.73 -15.22 -10.65
C ILE A 130 -7.21 -14.93 -10.92
N GLY A 131 -7.50 -14.19 -12.01
CA GLY A 131 -8.88 -13.93 -12.43
C GLY A 131 -9.49 -12.65 -11.86
N GLU A 132 -8.73 -11.85 -11.11
CA GLU A 132 -9.11 -10.53 -10.61
C GLU A 132 -8.27 -9.41 -11.24
N LYS A 133 -8.80 -8.18 -11.25
CA LYS A 133 -7.99 -7.00 -11.58
C LYS A 133 -6.89 -6.84 -10.54
N LEU A 134 -5.65 -6.79 -11.01
CA LEU A 134 -4.50 -6.40 -10.21
C LEU A 134 -3.97 -5.04 -10.70
N SER A 135 -3.49 -4.21 -9.78
CA SER A 135 -2.97 -2.89 -10.11
C SER A 135 -1.80 -2.52 -9.21
N PHE A 136 -0.64 -2.26 -9.80
CA PHE A 136 0.47 -1.64 -9.08
C PHE A 136 0.15 -0.15 -8.95
N ARG A 137 -0.20 0.29 -7.74
CA ARG A 137 -0.77 1.60 -7.48
C ARG A 137 0.27 2.66 -7.21
N ARG A 138 1.14 2.39 -6.25
CA ARG A 138 2.12 3.37 -5.77
C ARG A 138 3.29 2.68 -5.08
N PHE A 139 4.40 3.39 -5.03
CA PHE A 139 5.55 3.03 -4.20
C PHE A 139 6.28 4.30 -3.75
N GLU A 140 7.14 4.13 -2.77
CA GLU A 140 8.14 5.13 -2.40
C GLU A 140 9.45 4.42 -2.09
N LEU A 141 10.52 4.87 -2.76
CA LEU A 141 11.89 4.41 -2.54
C LEU A 141 12.59 5.43 -1.66
N VAL A 142 13.08 4.99 -0.51
CA VAL A 142 13.69 5.85 0.51
C VAL A 142 15.12 5.41 0.74
N GLU A 143 16.04 6.37 0.77
CA GLU A 143 17.44 6.15 1.12
C GLU A 143 17.75 6.76 2.49
N LYS A 144 18.62 6.12 3.25
CA LYS A 144 19.12 6.60 4.53
C LYS A 144 20.63 6.71 4.52
N GLN A 145 21.17 7.53 5.41
CA GLN A 145 22.61 7.62 5.69
C GLN A 145 23.04 6.52 6.69
N ASP A 146 24.35 6.31 6.83
CA ASP A 146 24.90 5.26 7.70
C ASP A 146 24.61 5.48 9.19
N ASN A 147 24.44 6.75 9.61
CA ASN A 147 24.04 7.12 10.99
C ASN A 147 22.54 7.10 11.22
N GLN A 148 21.76 6.54 10.30
CA GLN A 148 20.30 6.47 10.34
C GLN A 148 19.83 5.02 10.33
N VAL A 149 18.61 4.81 10.77
CA VAL A 149 17.96 3.49 10.82
C VAL A 149 16.56 3.56 10.23
N PHE A 150 16.15 2.49 9.55
CA PHE A 150 14.77 2.28 9.14
C PHE A 150 13.98 1.60 10.24
N GLY A 151 12.76 2.09 10.48
CA GLY A 151 11.70 1.39 11.20
C GLY A 151 10.60 0.97 10.25
N THR A 152 10.21 -0.29 10.28
CA THR A 152 9.08 -0.78 9.49
C THR A 152 8.07 -1.49 10.38
N TYR A 153 6.80 -1.35 10.05
CA TYR A 153 5.73 -2.07 10.73
C TYR A 153 4.62 -2.43 9.74
N SER A 154 4.18 -3.68 9.82
CA SER A 154 3.07 -4.19 9.02
C SER A 154 1.93 -4.61 9.95
N HIS A 155 0.74 -4.07 9.72
CA HIS A 155 -0.47 -4.35 10.48
C HIS A 155 -1.52 -5.05 9.63
N MET A 156 -2.27 -5.97 10.25
CA MET A 156 -3.35 -6.73 9.59
C MET A 156 -2.90 -7.40 8.30
N GLY A 157 -1.70 -8.04 8.32
CA GLY A 157 -1.20 -8.79 7.16
C GLY A 157 -0.89 -7.93 5.94
N GLY A 158 -0.47 -6.66 6.14
CA GLY A 158 -0.13 -5.74 5.06
C GLY A 158 -1.26 -4.83 4.62
N LYS A 159 -2.37 -4.74 5.36
CA LYS A 159 -3.40 -3.70 5.12
C LYS A 159 -2.90 -2.30 5.45
N ILE A 160 -2.08 -2.18 6.49
CA ILE A 160 -1.39 -0.93 6.83
C ILE A 160 0.09 -1.25 6.95
N VAL A 161 0.91 -0.51 6.25
CA VAL A 161 2.37 -0.64 6.31
C VAL A 161 2.98 0.75 6.48
N THR A 162 4.01 0.81 7.31
CA THR A 162 4.72 2.05 7.60
C THR A 162 6.22 1.86 7.46
N LEU A 163 6.87 2.92 7.04
CA LEU A 163 8.32 3.04 6.94
C LEU A 163 8.71 4.37 7.58
N ALA A 164 9.62 4.35 8.54
CA ALA A 164 10.17 5.54 9.19
C ALA A 164 11.68 5.58 9.03
N VAL A 165 12.24 6.78 8.93
CA VAL A 165 13.68 7.03 8.94
C VAL A 165 14.01 7.82 10.20
N LEU A 166 14.93 7.30 11.00
CA LEU A 166 15.38 7.96 12.22
C LEU A 166 16.91 8.15 12.19
N GLU A 167 17.36 9.26 12.69
CA GLU A 167 18.77 9.45 13.06
C GLU A 167 19.04 8.67 14.34
N GLY A 168 20.14 7.90 14.35
CA GLY A 168 20.49 6.99 15.45
C GLY A 168 20.57 5.54 14.95
N THR A 169 20.76 4.59 15.85
CA THR A 169 21.04 3.18 15.52
C THR A 169 20.12 2.16 16.20
N ASP A 170 19.21 2.61 17.07
CA ASP A 170 18.31 1.71 17.80
C ASP A 170 17.12 1.29 16.92
N THR A 171 17.16 0.05 16.45
CA THR A 171 16.12 -0.53 15.58
C THR A 171 14.80 -0.75 16.29
N GLU A 172 14.80 -0.99 17.63
CA GLU A 172 13.56 -1.18 18.38
C GLU A 172 12.81 0.15 18.53
N VAL A 173 13.53 1.24 18.78
CA VAL A 173 12.92 2.59 18.80
C VAL A 173 12.34 2.93 17.44
N ALA A 174 13.05 2.63 16.35
CA ALA A 174 12.56 2.88 15.00
C ALA A 174 11.30 2.07 14.70
N LYS A 175 11.23 0.81 15.12
CA LYS A 175 10.05 -0.05 15.00
C LYS A 175 8.88 0.46 15.84
N ASP A 176 9.14 0.95 17.05
CA ASP A 176 8.13 1.54 17.91
C ASP A 176 7.50 2.78 17.28
N VAL A 177 8.32 3.64 16.66
CA VAL A 177 7.84 4.79 15.90
C VAL A 177 7.02 4.35 14.68
N ALA A 178 7.45 3.33 13.94
CA ALA A 178 6.70 2.79 12.83
C ALA A 178 5.33 2.22 13.27
N MET A 179 5.28 1.55 14.43
CA MET A 179 4.03 1.07 15.02
C MET A 179 3.11 2.23 15.45
N GLN A 180 3.67 3.30 16.05
CA GLN A 180 2.93 4.53 16.37
C GLN A 180 2.27 5.12 15.13
N ILE A 181 3.01 5.23 14.03
CA ILE A 181 2.51 5.77 12.75
C ILE A 181 1.35 4.92 12.22
N ALA A 182 1.46 3.60 12.30
CA ALA A 182 0.40 2.70 11.87
C ALA A 182 -0.88 2.88 12.71
N ALA A 183 -0.72 2.99 14.04
CA ALA A 183 -1.83 3.06 14.97
C ALA A 183 -2.52 4.43 15.00
N MET A 184 -1.75 5.52 15.02
CA MET A 184 -2.27 6.88 15.25
C MET A 184 -2.45 7.70 13.99
N ARG A 185 -2.05 7.19 12.82
CA ARG A 185 -2.27 7.79 11.50
C ARG A 185 -1.89 9.28 11.43
N PRO A 186 -0.68 9.69 11.84
CA PRO A 186 -0.25 11.07 11.69
C PRO A 186 -0.21 11.45 10.21
N LEU A 187 -0.49 12.72 9.92
CA LEU A 187 -0.45 13.29 8.57
C LEU A 187 0.86 14.04 8.32
N TYR A 188 1.49 14.54 9.39
CA TYR A 188 2.69 15.37 9.36
C TYR A 188 3.69 14.90 10.40
N LEU A 189 4.96 15.21 10.17
CA LEU A 189 6.02 14.90 11.12
C LEU A 189 5.87 15.73 12.40
N ASP A 190 5.74 17.04 12.24
CA ASP A 190 5.70 18.06 13.30
C ASP A 190 4.80 19.25 12.88
N LYS A 191 4.71 20.25 13.76
CA LYS A 191 3.91 21.47 13.53
C LYS A 191 4.40 22.29 12.34
N ASP A 192 5.71 22.31 12.12
CA ASP A 192 6.34 23.10 11.05
C ASP A 192 6.07 22.47 9.66
N SER A 193 5.79 21.18 9.64
CA SER A 193 5.41 20.42 8.44
C SER A 193 3.94 20.62 8.02
N VAL A 194 3.10 21.23 8.88
CA VAL A 194 1.69 21.49 8.56
C VAL A 194 1.59 22.72 7.66
N PRO A 195 0.98 22.63 6.46
CA PRO A 195 0.80 23.78 5.60
C PRO A 195 0.10 24.95 6.32
N SER A 196 0.62 26.17 6.20
CA SER A 196 0.08 27.36 6.87
C SER A 196 -1.40 27.58 6.55
N GLU A 197 -1.81 27.38 5.30
CA GLU A 197 -3.21 27.47 4.89
C GLU A 197 -4.12 26.53 5.70
N ARG A 198 -3.67 25.29 5.97
CA ARG A 198 -4.42 24.33 6.78
C ARG A 198 -4.52 24.80 8.24
N VAL A 199 -3.44 25.33 8.79
CA VAL A 199 -3.43 25.87 10.16
C VAL A 199 -4.38 27.06 10.27
N GLU A 200 -4.37 27.98 9.31
CA GLU A 200 -5.25 29.15 9.30
C GLU A 200 -6.73 28.74 9.15
N LYS A 201 -7.01 27.78 8.26
CA LYS A 201 -8.37 27.24 8.11
C LYS A 201 -8.86 26.60 9.40
N GLU A 202 -8.03 25.78 10.04
CA GLU A 202 -8.38 25.14 11.31
C GLU A 202 -8.59 26.20 12.40
N ARG A 203 -7.72 27.20 12.50
CA ARG A 203 -7.86 28.32 13.42
C ARG A 203 -9.18 29.07 13.21
N ALA A 204 -9.57 29.33 11.98
CA ALA A 204 -10.85 30.00 11.67
C ALA A 204 -12.04 29.16 12.15
N ILE A 205 -12.05 27.86 11.88
CA ILE A 205 -13.08 26.93 12.34
C ILE A 205 -13.16 26.91 13.88
N LEU A 206 -12.03 26.79 14.54
CA LEU A 206 -11.97 26.75 16.02
C LEU A 206 -12.40 28.07 16.65
N THR A 207 -12.16 29.21 15.98
CA THR A 207 -12.60 30.53 16.42
C THR A 207 -14.14 30.61 16.33
N GLU A 208 -14.72 30.28 15.18
CA GLU A 208 -16.16 30.27 14.97
C GLU A 208 -16.88 29.34 15.96
N GLN A 209 -16.32 28.15 16.21
CA GLN A 209 -16.87 27.24 17.22
C GLN A 209 -16.87 27.88 18.62
N ALA A 210 -15.76 28.50 19.02
CA ALA A 210 -15.64 29.12 20.33
C ALA A 210 -16.61 30.32 20.50
N GLU A 211 -16.82 31.11 19.46
CA GLU A 211 -17.80 32.19 19.41
C GLU A 211 -19.25 31.67 19.54
N ASN A 212 -19.58 30.61 18.79
CA ASN A 212 -20.89 29.99 18.83
C ASN A 212 -21.22 29.33 20.20
N GLU A 213 -20.18 28.90 20.92
CA GLU A 213 -20.31 28.41 22.30
C GLU A 213 -20.54 29.55 23.31
N GLY A 214 -20.50 30.82 22.89
CA GLY A 214 -20.69 31.98 23.76
C GLY A 214 -19.53 32.27 24.71
N LEU A 215 -18.31 31.85 24.34
CA LEU A 215 -17.12 32.05 25.19
C LEU A 215 -16.70 33.53 25.23
N ASP A 216 -16.11 33.95 26.34
CA ASP A 216 -15.62 35.32 26.56
C ASP A 216 -14.62 35.72 25.45
N ALA A 217 -14.95 36.80 24.73
CA ALA A 217 -14.16 37.32 23.64
C ALA A 217 -12.70 37.62 24.04
N ASN A 218 -12.46 38.01 25.29
CA ASN A 218 -11.09 38.26 25.79
C ASN A 218 -10.27 36.98 25.96
N LYS A 219 -10.93 35.82 26.09
CA LYS A 219 -10.30 34.49 26.28
C LYS A 219 -10.21 33.69 24.96
N LEU A 220 -10.91 34.13 23.91
CA LEU A 220 -10.94 33.42 22.62
C LEU A 220 -9.54 33.09 22.08
N PRO A 221 -8.56 34.00 22.04
CA PRO A 221 -7.23 33.66 21.50
C PRO A 221 -6.53 32.53 22.27
N MET A 222 -6.67 32.53 23.59
CA MET A 222 -6.08 31.48 24.44
C MET A 222 -6.78 30.12 24.24
N ILE A 223 -8.11 30.13 24.16
CA ILE A 223 -8.91 28.93 23.96
C ILE A 223 -8.63 28.34 22.57
N VAL A 224 -8.62 29.16 21.53
CA VAL A 224 -8.32 28.74 20.15
C VAL A 224 -6.92 28.15 20.04
N ASN A 225 -5.91 28.78 20.67
CA ASN A 225 -4.56 28.22 20.71
C ASN A 225 -4.49 26.88 21.47
N GLY A 226 -5.26 26.74 22.56
CA GLY A 226 -5.37 25.47 23.27
C GLY A 226 -5.99 24.37 22.41
N ARG A 227 -7.05 24.69 21.65
CA ARG A 227 -7.69 23.75 20.70
C ARG A 227 -6.78 23.44 19.51
N LEU A 228 -6.04 24.42 19.01
CA LEU A 228 -5.07 24.21 17.93
C LEU A 228 -3.93 23.29 18.36
N ASN A 229 -3.51 23.34 19.62
CA ASN A 229 -2.55 22.36 20.14
C ASN A 229 -3.11 20.94 20.11
N LYS A 230 -4.39 20.73 20.42
CA LYS A 230 -5.03 19.42 20.28
C LYS A 230 -5.07 18.95 18.82
N PHE A 231 -5.36 19.85 17.89
CA PHE A 231 -5.27 19.53 16.45
C PHE A 231 -3.86 19.04 16.07
N TYR A 232 -2.79 19.71 16.54
CA TYR A 232 -1.44 19.22 16.31
C TYR A 232 -1.17 17.84 16.96
N GLU A 233 -1.70 17.60 18.16
CA GLU A 233 -1.60 16.28 18.81
C GLU A 233 -2.34 15.17 18.06
N GLU A 234 -3.31 15.50 17.22
CA GLU A 234 -4.00 14.55 16.36
C GLU A 234 -3.23 14.28 15.07
N VAL A 235 -2.69 15.32 14.42
CA VAL A 235 -2.17 15.22 13.05
C VAL A 235 -0.64 15.14 12.95
N CYS A 236 0.11 15.54 13.99
CA CYS A 236 1.58 15.59 13.98
C CYS A 236 2.17 14.45 14.80
N LEU A 237 2.98 13.59 14.17
CA LEU A 237 3.60 12.43 14.81
C LEU A 237 4.33 12.78 16.10
N LEU A 238 5.17 13.82 16.09
CA LEU A 238 6.00 14.19 17.22
C LEU A 238 5.21 14.79 18.41
N ASP A 239 4.00 15.32 18.13
CA ASP A 239 3.11 15.87 19.16
C ASP A 239 2.13 14.84 19.73
N GLN A 240 1.94 13.69 19.06
CA GLN A 240 1.06 12.62 19.53
C GLN A 240 1.55 12.01 20.86
N GLY A 241 0.60 11.55 21.68
CA GLY A 241 0.89 10.68 22.80
C GLY A 241 1.42 9.34 22.32
N PHE A 242 2.50 8.84 22.91
CA PHE A 242 3.10 7.58 22.54
C PHE A 242 2.22 6.39 22.93
N VAL A 243 1.88 5.52 21.99
CA VAL A 243 0.90 4.42 22.20
C VAL A 243 1.29 3.45 23.33
N LYS A 244 2.59 3.26 23.60
CA LYS A 244 3.07 2.42 24.69
C LYS A 244 3.09 3.15 26.03
N GLU A 245 3.09 4.49 26.02
CA GLU A 245 3.12 5.33 27.21
C GLU A 245 2.41 6.66 26.97
N ASN A 246 1.07 6.68 27.10
CA ASN A 246 0.21 7.80 26.74
C ASN A 246 0.52 9.14 27.44
N LYS A 247 1.28 9.13 28.53
CA LYS A 247 1.70 10.36 29.22
C LYS A 247 2.94 11.00 28.60
N MET A 248 3.64 10.28 27.72
CA MET A 248 4.84 10.74 27.03
C MET A 248 4.51 11.05 25.58
N LYS A 249 4.98 12.18 25.05
CA LYS A 249 4.90 12.48 23.63
C LYS A 249 5.94 11.67 22.85
N VAL A 250 5.64 11.35 21.57
CA VAL A 250 6.58 10.66 20.68
C VAL A 250 7.91 11.40 20.61
N SER A 251 7.91 12.74 20.51
CA SER A 251 9.14 13.54 20.52
C SER A 251 10.00 13.26 21.77
N LYS A 252 9.40 13.21 22.95
CA LYS A 252 10.11 12.95 24.21
C LYS A 252 10.62 11.52 24.32
N TYR A 253 9.86 10.56 23.80
CA TYR A 253 10.30 9.17 23.74
C TYR A 253 11.57 9.03 22.88
N VAL A 254 11.57 9.59 21.68
CA VAL A 254 12.70 9.48 20.73
C VAL A 254 13.92 10.22 21.26
N GLU A 255 13.73 11.45 21.80
CA GLU A 255 14.78 12.26 22.43
C GLU A 255 15.43 11.50 23.62
N SER A 256 14.63 10.81 24.45
CA SER A 256 15.15 10.03 25.58
C SER A 256 16.06 8.88 25.16
N LYS A 257 15.99 8.48 23.89
CA LYS A 257 16.83 7.44 23.26
C LYS A 257 17.97 8.04 22.42
N ASN A 258 18.20 9.36 22.50
CA ASN A 258 19.16 10.09 21.67
C ASN A 258 18.94 9.85 20.17
N MET A 259 17.68 9.76 19.74
CA MET A 259 17.28 9.58 18.36
C MET A 259 16.38 10.73 17.90
N LYS A 260 16.20 10.85 16.57
CA LYS A 260 15.34 11.85 15.95
C LYS A 260 14.61 11.24 14.77
N VAL A 261 13.30 11.43 14.68
CA VAL A 261 12.54 11.06 13.49
C VAL A 261 12.80 12.09 12.40
N LEU A 262 13.16 11.61 11.20
CA LEU A 262 13.46 12.46 10.04
C LEU A 262 12.30 12.49 9.05
N SER A 263 11.73 11.32 8.76
CA SER A 263 10.61 11.18 7.83
C SER A 263 9.84 9.89 8.09
N PHE A 264 8.66 9.79 7.52
CA PHE A 264 7.89 8.56 7.49
C PHE A 264 6.99 8.47 6.27
N VAL A 265 6.64 7.25 5.91
CA VAL A 265 5.62 6.91 4.92
C VAL A 265 4.63 5.96 5.55
N ARG A 266 3.34 6.14 5.28
CA ARG A 266 2.28 5.24 5.70
C ARG A 266 1.39 4.93 4.50
N TYR A 267 1.26 3.65 4.19
CA TYR A 267 0.27 3.17 3.23
C TYR A 267 -0.82 2.38 3.94
N GLU A 268 -2.05 2.72 3.62
CA GLU A 268 -3.23 1.92 3.92
C GLU A 268 -3.82 1.49 2.58
N VAL A 269 -3.98 0.18 2.40
CA VAL A 269 -4.48 -0.40 1.17
C VAL A 269 -5.84 0.17 0.82
N GLY A 270 -5.98 0.66 -0.42
CA GLY A 270 -7.23 1.23 -0.92
C GLY A 270 -7.58 2.62 -0.37
N GLU A 271 -6.67 3.27 0.36
CA GLU A 271 -6.90 4.61 0.89
C GLU A 271 -7.20 5.62 -0.23
N GLY A 272 -8.33 6.35 -0.10
CA GLY A 272 -8.78 7.31 -1.10
C GLY A 272 -9.33 6.72 -2.40
N MET A 273 -9.45 5.39 -2.50
CA MET A 273 -10.10 4.72 -3.63
C MET A 273 -11.59 4.55 -3.38
N GLU A 274 -12.35 4.50 -4.48
CA GLU A 274 -13.74 4.05 -4.44
C GLU A 274 -13.79 2.60 -3.95
N LYS A 275 -14.62 2.34 -2.94
CA LYS A 275 -14.85 0.99 -2.42
C LYS A 275 -16.09 0.41 -3.07
N ARG A 276 -16.06 -0.88 -3.36
CA ARG A 276 -17.24 -1.61 -3.80
C ARG A 276 -18.28 -1.58 -2.65
N GLU A 277 -19.43 -1.01 -2.90
CA GLU A 277 -20.56 -1.17 -1.97
C GLU A 277 -21.07 -2.61 -2.08
N GLU A 278 -20.74 -3.41 -1.09
CA GLU A 278 -21.30 -4.74 -0.95
C GLU A 278 -22.75 -4.62 -0.43
N ASN A 279 -23.71 -4.52 -1.35
CA ASN A 279 -25.11 -4.67 -0.98
C ASN A 279 -25.44 -6.17 -1.02
N PHE A 280 -25.21 -6.85 0.10
CA PHE A 280 -25.48 -8.27 0.26
C PHE A 280 -26.93 -8.66 -0.15
N ALA A 281 -27.89 -7.77 0.06
CA ALA A 281 -29.28 -7.98 -0.34
C ALA A 281 -29.42 -8.04 -1.89
N ASP A 282 -28.70 -7.19 -2.61
CA ASP A 282 -28.71 -7.17 -4.09
C ASP A 282 -27.95 -8.37 -4.68
N GLU A 283 -26.90 -8.83 -4.04
CA GLU A 283 -26.17 -10.03 -4.48
C GLU A 283 -27.01 -11.30 -4.29
N VAL A 284 -27.67 -11.43 -3.16
CA VAL A 284 -28.62 -12.54 -2.90
C VAL A 284 -29.80 -12.46 -3.87
N ALA A 285 -30.36 -11.29 -4.14
CA ALA A 285 -31.44 -11.12 -5.10
C ALA A 285 -31.02 -11.50 -6.53
N LYS A 286 -29.80 -11.17 -6.95
CA LYS A 286 -29.24 -11.59 -8.25
C LYS A 286 -29.00 -13.09 -8.35
N GLN A 287 -28.60 -13.74 -7.26
CA GLN A 287 -28.42 -15.21 -7.23
C GLN A 287 -29.75 -15.98 -7.21
N ILE A 288 -30.82 -15.38 -6.66
CA ILE A 288 -32.15 -16.03 -6.64
C ILE A 288 -32.88 -15.87 -7.97
N ASN A 289 -32.62 -14.78 -8.69
CA ASN A 289 -33.34 -14.42 -9.93
C ASN A 289 -32.54 -14.73 -11.23
N GLY A 290 -31.36 -15.31 -11.15
CA GLY A 290 -30.51 -15.76 -12.28
C GLY A 290 -30.43 -17.27 -12.32
#